data_5f4c02f68126b24cc1790b22bf20d267
#
_entry.id   5f4c02f68126b24cc1790b22bf20d267
#
_cell.length_a   1.000
_cell.length_b   1.000
_cell.length_c   1.000
_cell.angle_alpha   90.00
_cell.angle_beta   90.00
_cell.angle_gamma   90.00
#
_symmetry.space_group_name_H-M   'P 1'
#
loop_
_entity.id
_entity.type
_entity.pdbx_description
1 polymer ?
#
loop_
_entity_poly.entity_id
_entity_poly.type
_entity_poly.pdbx_seq_one_letter_code
_entity_poly.pdbx_strand_id
1 'polypeptide(L)'
;MSTRKILICGATSFVAKGFKELLIQEGFDVDTFGRKDGNYLEIDKNPMLADSYEAVVNFAVLKDQSIEDNVSYMKSLVEMCRQKHVKKLIYFSSIMVYSYHLGKLDENSPIDTVANTMMEGYGKIKIACDEFLNSIKQSFPFEVVMVRPGYVLADNRPAPFIKRLPCGVSVILGNKKSRQPIVKREDVHLALLKIIEADKNLPVYHLFQNNDITKYNFAKQTVGGLILVLPKFIFEGLPRLMMKMGMMKKALYSRFDGMYNYNVASSTMTESKLNIKFK
;
A
#
# COMPACT_ATOMS: atom_id res chain seq x y z
N MET A 1 4.31 6.05 34.52
CA MET A 1 3.46 5.55 33.41
C MET A 1 4.36 4.75 32.50
N SER A 2 4.00 3.49 32.16
CA SER A 2 4.75 2.71 31.19
C SER A 2 4.70 3.42 29.83
N THR A 3 5.85 3.74 29.24
CA THR A 3 5.94 4.37 27.94
C THR A 3 5.37 3.42 26.89
N ARG A 4 4.40 3.88 26.11
CA ARG A 4 3.78 3.09 25.01
C ARG A 4 4.81 2.98 23.88
N LYS A 5 5.35 1.81 23.66
CA LYS A 5 6.43 1.59 22.69
C LYS A 5 5.91 1.06 21.36
N ILE A 6 6.39 1.64 20.26
CA ILE A 6 6.03 1.26 18.88
C ILE A 6 7.30 0.80 18.13
N LEU A 7 7.20 -0.28 17.37
CA LEU A 7 8.24 -0.69 16.42
C LEU A 7 7.82 -0.34 14.99
N ILE A 8 8.69 0.35 14.25
CA ILE A 8 8.50 0.62 12.82
C ILE A 8 9.48 -0.23 12.01
N CYS A 9 9.01 -1.23 11.28
CA CYS A 9 9.81 -1.97 10.32
C CYS A 9 9.79 -1.25 8.96
N GLY A 10 10.96 -0.95 8.39
CA GLY A 10 11.09 -0.21 7.13
C GLY A 10 10.84 1.30 7.25
N ALA A 11 11.29 1.91 8.34
CA ALA A 11 11.15 3.35 8.62
C ALA A 11 11.75 4.28 7.54
N THR A 12 12.70 3.77 6.73
CA THR A 12 13.30 4.52 5.61
C THR A 12 12.45 4.51 4.34
N SER A 13 11.32 3.82 4.33
CA SER A 13 10.43 3.81 3.17
C SER A 13 9.82 5.18 2.93
N PHE A 14 9.51 5.47 1.66
CA PHE A 14 8.89 6.73 1.27
C PHE A 14 7.62 7.07 2.07
N VAL A 15 6.79 6.07 2.37
CA VAL A 15 5.54 6.26 3.12
C VAL A 15 5.80 6.48 4.61
N ALA A 16 6.81 5.82 5.17
CA ALA A 16 7.13 5.92 6.60
C ALA A 16 7.86 7.24 6.97
N LYS A 17 8.40 7.96 5.98
CA LYS A 17 9.17 9.18 6.23
C LYS A 17 8.33 10.22 6.99
N GLY A 18 8.76 10.63 8.18
CA GLY A 18 8.07 11.56 9.07
C GLY A 18 7.11 10.89 10.07
N PHE A 19 6.84 9.59 9.94
CA PHE A 19 5.92 8.90 10.84
C PHE A 19 6.51 8.67 12.25
N LYS A 20 7.82 8.40 12.33
CA LYS A 20 8.51 8.29 13.61
C LYS A 20 8.40 9.58 14.42
N GLU A 21 8.66 10.71 13.78
CA GLU A 21 8.61 12.04 14.37
C GLU A 21 7.19 12.35 14.89
N LEU A 22 6.17 12.03 14.11
CA LEU A 22 4.77 12.17 14.54
C LEU A 22 4.49 11.33 15.80
N LEU A 23 4.86 10.06 15.83
CA LEU A 23 4.62 9.20 16.99
C LEU A 23 5.33 9.71 18.25
N ILE A 24 6.56 10.22 18.12
CA ILE A 24 7.29 10.83 19.24
C ILE A 24 6.56 12.08 19.77
N GLN A 25 6.04 12.93 18.89
CA GLN A 25 5.23 14.10 19.24
C GLN A 25 3.96 13.72 19.99
N GLU A 26 3.37 12.57 19.64
CA GLU A 26 2.18 12.00 20.31
C GLU A 26 2.53 11.20 21.58
N GLY A 27 3.79 11.26 22.04
CA GLY A 27 4.23 10.68 23.32
C GLY A 27 4.55 9.20 23.30
N PHE A 28 4.76 8.60 22.12
CA PHE A 28 5.23 7.22 22.01
C PHE A 28 6.76 7.13 22.07
N ASP A 29 7.25 6.05 22.63
CA ASP A 29 8.65 5.62 22.46
C ASP A 29 8.74 4.78 21.16
N VAL A 30 9.71 5.06 20.27
CA VAL A 30 9.71 4.50 18.93
C VAL A 30 11.04 3.86 18.58
N ASP A 31 11.01 2.54 18.47
CA ASP A 31 12.09 1.76 17.87
C ASP A 31 11.90 1.64 16.35
N THR A 32 12.98 1.49 15.63
CA THR A 32 12.97 1.22 14.19
C THR A 32 13.77 -0.02 13.86
N PHE A 33 13.33 -0.78 12.85
CA PHE A 33 14.07 -1.91 12.32
C PHE A 33 14.20 -1.79 10.79
N GLY A 34 15.42 -1.90 10.30
CA GLY A 34 15.78 -1.81 8.89
C GLY A 34 16.96 -2.70 8.53
N ARG A 35 17.43 -2.67 7.28
CA ARG A 35 18.54 -3.48 6.77
C ARG A 35 19.85 -3.33 7.55
N LYS A 36 20.05 -2.20 8.23
CA LYS A 36 21.26 -1.93 9.03
C LYS A 36 21.19 -2.55 10.43
N ASP A 37 19.97 -2.85 10.89
CA ASP A 37 19.71 -3.29 12.25
C ASP A 37 19.67 -4.82 12.34
N GLY A 38 19.65 -5.52 11.20
CA GLY A 38 19.69 -6.97 11.13
C GLY A 38 19.01 -7.57 9.90
N ASN A 39 18.98 -8.91 9.89
CA ASN A 39 18.33 -9.67 8.84
C ASN A 39 16.80 -9.72 9.06
N TYR A 40 16.03 -9.28 8.09
CA TYR A 40 14.57 -9.33 8.14
C TYR A 40 14.01 -10.77 8.30
N LEU A 41 14.69 -11.77 7.71
CA LEU A 41 14.26 -13.17 7.80
C LEU A 41 14.47 -13.77 9.20
N GLU A 42 15.17 -13.08 10.09
CA GLU A 42 15.51 -13.50 11.44
C GLU A 42 15.19 -12.40 12.47
N ILE A 43 14.21 -11.55 12.19
CA ILE A 43 13.84 -10.46 13.10
C ILE A 43 13.37 -10.98 14.46
N ASP A 44 12.79 -12.16 14.52
CA ASP A 44 12.38 -12.87 15.74
C ASP A 44 13.56 -13.23 16.66
N LYS A 45 14.77 -13.31 16.11
CA LYS A 45 16.00 -13.62 16.86
C LYS A 45 16.79 -12.36 17.25
N ASN A 46 16.32 -11.16 16.90
CA ASN A 46 17.08 -9.95 17.16
C ASN A 46 17.04 -9.56 18.65
N PRO A 47 18.19 -9.57 19.36
CA PRO A 47 18.25 -9.32 20.81
C PRO A 47 18.07 -7.83 21.15
N MET A 48 18.18 -6.92 20.17
CA MET A 48 18.09 -5.48 20.40
C MET A 48 16.65 -4.97 20.48
N LEU A 49 15.65 -5.82 20.14
CA LEU A 49 14.25 -5.45 20.21
C LEU A 49 13.76 -5.48 21.67
N ALA A 50 12.91 -4.53 22.03
CA ALA A 50 12.30 -4.46 23.37
C ALA A 50 11.45 -5.71 23.67
N ASP A 51 11.17 -5.95 24.96
CA ASP A 51 10.40 -7.12 25.40
C ASP A 51 8.91 -7.00 25.11
N SER A 52 8.41 -5.79 24.85
CA SER A 52 7.00 -5.56 24.51
C SER A 52 6.80 -4.34 23.64
N TYR A 53 5.77 -4.39 22.79
CA TYR A 53 5.33 -3.27 21.96
C TYR A 53 3.82 -3.13 21.99
N GLU A 54 3.35 -1.87 22.04
CA GLU A 54 1.93 -1.53 21.85
C GLU A 54 1.48 -1.87 20.42
N ALA A 55 2.31 -1.52 19.45
CA ALA A 55 2.09 -1.89 18.06
C ALA A 55 3.39 -2.06 17.29
N VAL A 56 3.33 -2.90 16.25
CA VAL A 56 4.34 -3.01 15.20
C VAL A 56 3.74 -2.52 13.89
N VAL A 57 4.37 -1.53 13.26
CA VAL A 57 3.93 -1.01 11.95
C VAL A 57 4.93 -1.44 10.88
N ASN A 58 4.52 -2.33 10.00
CA ASN A 58 5.39 -2.90 8.98
C ASN A 58 5.20 -2.27 7.61
N PHE A 59 6.10 -1.36 7.22
CA PHE A 59 6.23 -0.81 5.87
C PHE A 59 7.20 -1.57 4.98
N ALA A 60 7.98 -2.50 5.55
CA ALA A 60 9.03 -3.19 4.82
C ALA A 60 8.47 -4.16 3.78
N VAL A 61 9.13 -4.20 2.63
CA VAL A 61 8.96 -5.17 1.54
C VAL A 61 10.35 -5.49 1.00
N LEU A 62 10.67 -6.75 0.86
CA LEU A 62 11.94 -7.22 0.30
C LEU A 62 11.82 -7.26 -1.23
N LYS A 63 11.91 -6.07 -1.87
CA LYS A 63 11.60 -5.88 -3.31
C LYS A 63 12.49 -6.68 -4.26
N ASP A 64 13.73 -6.92 -3.82
CA ASP A 64 14.76 -7.59 -4.62
C ASP A 64 14.86 -9.09 -4.31
N GLN A 65 13.90 -9.62 -3.54
CA GLN A 65 13.85 -11.02 -3.12
C GLN A 65 12.59 -11.71 -3.62
N SER A 66 12.53 -13.02 -3.47
CA SER A 66 11.43 -13.86 -3.91
C SER A 66 10.13 -13.59 -3.12
N ILE A 67 9.01 -14.14 -3.61
CA ILE A 67 7.74 -14.14 -2.87
C ILE A 67 7.90 -14.94 -1.59
N GLU A 68 8.58 -16.08 -1.68
CA GLU A 68 8.85 -17.01 -0.57
C GLU A 68 9.66 -16.32 0.54
N ASP A 69 10.65 -15.51 0.20
CA ASP A 69 11.43 -14.73 1.18
C ASP A 69 10.57 -13.68 1.87
N ASN A 70 9.69 -13.01 1.14
CA ASN A 70 8.76 -12.06 1.75
C ASN A 70 7.75 -12.73 2.69
N VAL A 71 7.25 -13.92 2.34
CA VAL A 71 6.39 -14.71 3.24
C VAL A 71 7.20 -15.22 4.44
N SER A 72 8.45 -15.64 4.25
CA SER A 72 9.35 -16.05 5.33
C SER A 72 9.64 -14.89 6.30
N TYR A 73 9.86 -13.69 5.77
CA TYR A 73 9.96 -12.48 6.59
C TYR A 73 8.67 -12.25 7.40
N MET A 74 7.48 -12.38 6.78
CA MET A 74 6.23 -12.22 7.51
C MET A 74 6.05 -13.26 8.62
N LYS A 75 6.51 -14.51 8.41
CA LYS A 75 6.50 -15.56 9.45
C LYS A 75 7.41 -15.18 10.63
N SER A 76 8.64 -14.73 10.35
CA SER A 76 9.57 -14.26 11.38
C SER A 76 9.05 -13.04 12.12
N LEU A 77 8.42 -12.08 11.41
CA LEU A 77 7.80 -10.90 12.01
C LEU A 77 6.64 -11.26 12.95
N VAL A 78 5.78 -12.18 12.55
CA VAL A 78 4.67 -12.69 13.36
C VAL A 78 5.17 -13.40 14.61
N GLU A 79 6.21 -14.22 14.47
CA GLU A 79 6.85 -14.91 15.61
C GLU A 79 7.50 -13.91 16.58
N MET A 80 8.18 -12.90 16.06
CA MET A 80 8.68 -11.78 16.87
C MET A 80 7.54 -11.08 17.63
N CYS A 81 6.43 -10.78 16.95
CA CYS A 81 5.27 -10.18 17.61
C CYS A 81 4.75 -11.03 18.77
N ARG A 82 4.73 -12.36 18.62
CA ARG A 82 4.32 -13.30 19.66
C ARG A 82 5.32 -13.27 20.85
N GLN A 83 6.62 -13.37 20.57
CA GLN A 83 7.69 -13.40 21.60
C GLN A 83 7.80 -12.09 22.37
N LYS A 84 7.57 -10.95 21.70
CA LYS A 84 7.71 -9.61 22.26
C LYS A 84 6.37 -9.02 22.74
N HIS A 85 5.39 -9.87 23.04
CA HIS A 85 4.09 -9.46 23.60
C HIS A 85 3.47 -8.25 22.89
N VAL A 86 3.56 -8.22 21.55
CA VAL A 86 2.96 -7.18 20.72
C VAL A 86 1.45 -7.23 20.84
N LYS A 87 0.78 -6.08 21.02
CA LYS A 87 -0.69 -6.05 21.08
C LYS A 87 -1.31 -5.98 19.69
N LYS A 88 -0.61 -5.33 18.73
CA LYS A 88 -1.15 -5.05 17.40
C LYS A 88 -0.07 -5.09 16.33
N LEU A 89 -0.28 -5.90 15.29
CA LEU A 89 0.53 -5.90 14.06
C LEU A 89 -0.24 -5.16 12.96
N ILE A 90 0.28 -4.02 12.51
CA ILE A 90 -0.26 -3.24 11.40
C ILE A 90 0.59 -3.51 10.16
N TYR A 91 0.04 -4.25 9.22
CA TYR A 91 0.72 -4.59 7.98
C TYR A 91 0.32 -3.64 6.85
N PHE A 92 1.31 -2.93 6.31
CA PHE A 92 1.12 -2.01 5.20
C PHE A 92 1.08 -2.78 3.87
N SER A 93 -0.13 -3.21 3.49
CA SER A 93 -0.43 -3.90 2.24
C SER A 93 -0.56 -2.90 1.06
N SER A 94 -1.47 -3.10 0.15
CA SER A 94 -1.75 -2.22 -0.99
C SER A 94 -3.12 -2.50 -1.58
N ILE A 95 -3.77 -1.49 -2.16
CA ILE A 95 -4.97 -1.67 -3.00
C ILE A 95 -4.70 -2.56 -4.23
N MET A 96 -3.45 -2.79 -4.57
CA MET A 96 -3.04 -3.65 -5.70
C MET A 96 -3.29 -5.15 -5.48
N VAL A 97 -3.69 -5.56 -4.26
CA VAL A 97 -4.12 -6.94 -3.99
C VAL A 97 -5.48 -7.27 -4.59
N TYR A 98 -6.19 -6.28 -5.10
CA TYR A 98 -7.51 -6.45 -5.70
C TYR A 98 -7.46 -6.56 -7.21
N SER A 99 -8.42 -7.31 -7.78
CA SER A 99 -8.62 -7.36 -9.22
C SER A 99 -9.11 -6.01 -9.76
N TYR A 100 -8.65 -5.64 -10.95
CA TYR A 100 -9.11 -4.43 -11.66
C TYR A 100 -10.52 -4.55 -12.25
N HIS A 101 -11.09 -5.73 -12.24
CA HIS A 101 -12.37 -6.03 -12.89
C HIS A 101 -13.55 -6.13 -11.92
N LEU A 102 -13.35 -5.81 -10.64
CA LEU A 102 -14.41 -5.88 -9.63
C LEU A 102 -15.51 -4.84 -9.80
N GLY A 103 -15.25 -3.74 -10.51
CA GLY A 103 -16.19 -2.63 -10.70
C GLY A 103 -16.32 -1.75 -9.45
N LYS A 104 -16.85 -2.29 -8.35
CA LYS A 104 -16.86 -1.63 -7.02
C LYS A 104 -15.89 -2.33 -6.09
N LEU A 105 -15.21 -1.55 -5.27
CA LEU A 105 -14.19 -2.00 -4.35
C LEU A 105 -14.36 -1.32 -2.99
N ASP A 106 -14.51 -2.11 -1.94
CA ASP A 106 -14.58 -1.68 -0.54
C ASP A 106 -13.71 -2.59 0.35
N GLU A 107 -13.70 -2.32 1.64
CA GLU A 107 -12.88 -3.04 2.63
C GLU A 107 -13.23 -4.53 2.75
N ASN A 108 -14.43 -4.95 2.32
CA ASN A 108 -14.88 -6.36 2.30
C ASN A 108 -14.60 -7.07 0.98
N SER A 109 -14.09 -6.36 -0.02
CA SER A 109 -13.82 -6.92 -1.33
C SER A 109 -12.75 -8.01 -1.26
N PRO A 110 -12.93 -9.15 -1.98
CA PRO A 110 -11.96 -10.24 -1.97
C PRO A 110 -10.65 -9.82 -2.66
N ILE A 111 -9.53 -10.32 -2.15
CA ILE A 111 -8.24 -10.18 -2.80
C ILE A 111 -8.18 -11.06 -4.06
N ASP A 112 -7.37 -10.65 -5.04
CA ASP A 112 -7.18 -11.41 -6.29
C ASP A 112 -6.16 -12.52 -6.11
N THR A 113 -6.62 -13.69 -5.69
CA THR A 113 -5.76 -14.86 -5.48
C THR A 113 -5.34 -15.54 -6.79
N VAL A 114 -6.03 -15.27 -7.90
CA VAL A 114 -5.80 -15.91 -9.20
C VAL A 114 -4.70 -15.23 -10.02
N ALA A 115 -4.01 -14.27 -9.43
CA ALA A 115 -2.76 -13.71 -9.97
C ALA A 115 -2.85 -13.00 -11.33
N ASN A 116 -3.93 -12.31 -11.61
CA ASN A 116 -3.98 -11.30 -12.67
C ASN A 116 -3.49 -9.95 -12.20
N THR A 117 -2.56 -9.95 -11.26
CA THR A 117 -1.96 -8.71 -10.79
C THR A 117 -1.16 -8.07 -11.91
N MET A 118 -1.42 -6.82 -12.13
CA MET A 118 -0.73 -6.01 -13.12
C MET A 118 0.75 -5.79 -12.80
N MET A 119 1.19 -6.18 -11.62
CA MET A 119 2.56 -6.07 -11.20
C MET A 119 3.10 -7.46 -10.87
N GLU A 120 3.80 -8.05 -11.82
CA GLU A 120 4.72 -9.12 -11.45
C GLU A 120 5.66 -8.60 -10.36
N GLY A 121 5.86 -9.37 -9.33
CA GLY A 121 6.66 -9.02 -8.17
C GLY A 121 5.83 -8.38 -7.06
N TYR A 122 5.72 -7.06 -7.03
CA TYR A 122 5.17 -6.35 -5.85
C TYR A 122 3.72 -6.73 -5.49
N GLY A 123 2.82 -6.78 -6.47
CA GLY A 123 1.42 -7.15 -6.21
C GLY A 123 1.29 -8.59 -5.72
N LYS A 124 2.01 -9.52 -6.35
CA LYS A 124 2.05 -10.93 -5.92
C LYS A 124 2.63 -11.11 -4.53
N ILE A 125 3.69 -10.37 -4.18
CA ILE A 125 4.24 -10.35 -2.82
C ILE A 125 3.16 -9.90 -1.82
N LYS A 126 2.45 -8.81 -2.13
CA LYS A 126 1.41 -8.29 -1.22
C LYS A 126 0.24 -9.27 -1.07
N ILE A 127 -0.19 -9.92 -2.15
CA ILE A 127 -1.22 -10.97 -2.08
C ILE A 127 -0.76 -12.13 -1.21
N ALA A 128 0.42 -12.69 -1.44
CA ALA A 128 0.92 -13.82 -0.68
C ALA A 128 1.07 -13.50 0.82
N CYS A 129 1.53 -12.30 1.15
CA CYS A 129 1.60 -11.85 2.55
C CYS A 129 0.20 -11.64 3.15
N ASP A 130 -0.75 -11.07 2.41
CA ASP A 130 -2.14 -10.90 2.86
C ASP A 130 -2.82 -12.26 3.09
N GLU A 131 -2.64 -13.23 2.18
CA GLU A 131 -3.14 -14.60 2.32
C GLU A 131 -2.56 -15.27 3.55
N PHE A 132 -1.25 -15.19 3.75
CA PHE A 132 -0.59 -15.73 4.93
C PHE A 132 -1.18 -15.12 6.21
N LEU A 133 -1.24 -13.80 6.33
CA LEU A 133 -1.79 -13.13 7.51
C LEU A 133 -3.27 -13.47 7.74
N ASN A 134 -4.07 -13.56 6.69
CA ASN A 134 -5.47 -13.97 6.79
C ASN A 134 -5.64 -15.39 7.31
N SER A 135 -4.76 -16.31 6.92
CA SER A 135 -4.81 -17.72 7.35
C SER A 135 -4.53 -17.92 8.85
N ILE A 136 -3.79 -16.97 9.46
CA ILE A 136 -3.31 -17.11 10.83
C ILE A 136 -3.92 -16.12 11.84
N LYS A 137 -4.64 -15.09 11.37
CA LYS A 137 -5.11 -13.97 12.21
C LYS A 137 -5.93 -14.36 13.45
N GLN A 138 -6.58 -15.54 13.44
CA GLN A 138 -7.33 -16.05 14.59
C GLN A 138 -6.49 -16.88 15.56
N SER A 139 -5.24 -17.18 15.19
CA SER A 139 -4.36 -18.08 15.97
C SER A 139 -3.40 -17.34 16.90
N PHE A 140 -3.40 -15.98 16.87
CA PHE A 140 -2.46 -15.19 17.66
C PHE A 140 -3.13 -14.36 18.75
N PRO A 141 -2.43 -14.12 19.87
CA PRO A 141 -2.92 -13.32 21.00
C PRO A 141 -2.88 -11.81 20.71
N PHE A 142 -2.57 -11.38 19.51
CA PHE A 142 -2.50 -9.97 19.10
C PHE A 142 -3.40 -9.69 17.88
N GLU A 143 -3.80 -8.43 17.75
CA GLU A 143 -4.61 -7.99 16.63
C GLU A 143 -3.77 -7.87 15.35
N VAL A 144 -4.26 -8.37 14.23
CA VAL A 144 -3.64 -8.20 12.90
C VAL A 144 -4.52 -7.28 12.06
N VAL A 145 -3.97 -6.14 11.67
CA VAL A 145 -4.64 -5.10 10.90
C VAL A 145 -3.93 -4.91 9.55
N MET A 146 -4.66 -5.07 8.46
CA MET A 146 -4.14 -4.82 7.11
C MET A 146 -4.54 -3.42 6.65
N VAL A 147 -3.57 -2.66 6.17
CA VAL A 147 -3.78 -1.31 5.63
C VAL A 147 -3.51 -1.33 4.13
N ARG A 148 -4.49 -0.98 3.32
CA ARG A 148 -4.43 -1.00 1.86
C ARG A 148 -4.56 0.43 1.31
N PRO A 149 -3.44 1.16 1.22
CA PRO A 149 -3.45 2.50 0.65
C PRO A 149 -3.67 2.47 -0.86
N GLY A 150 -4.25 3.56 -1.36
CA GLY A 150 -4.16 3.94 -2.75
C GLY A 150 -2.74 4.40 -3.11
N TYR A 151 -2.61 5.20 -4.16
CA TYR A 151 -1.33 5.82 -4.48
C TYR A 151 -1.03 6.93 -3.47
N VAL A 152 0.07 6.77 -2.74
CA VAL A 152 0.47 7.75 -1.73
C VAL A 152 1.18 8.92 -2.41
N LEU A 153 0.57 10.10 -2.29
CA LEU A 153 1.17 11.37 -2.70
C LEU A 153 2.08 11.88 -1.60
N ALA A 154 3.19 12.47 -1.98
CA ALA A 154 4.04 13.26 -1.09
C ALA A 154 4.80 14.28 -1.92
N ASP A 155 5.41 15.26 -1.23
CA ASP A 155 6.09 16.39 -1.79
C ASP A 155 6.92 16.04 -3.03
N ASN A 156 6.70 16.75 -4.13
CA ASN A 156 7.45 16.65 -5.38
C ASN A 156 7.42 15.30 -6.11
N ARG A 157 6.57 14.34 -5.70
CA ARG A 157 6.42 13.10 -6.44
C ARG A 157 5.25 13.21 -7.41
N PRO A 158 5.51 13.27 -8.74
CA PRO A 158 4.44 13.33 -9.72
C PRO A 158 3.59 12.07 -9.67
N ALA A 159 2.29 12.23 -9.90
CA ALA A 159 1.41 11.07 -10.00
C ALA A 159 1.88 10.15 -11.16
N PRO A 160 1.97 8.84 -10.96
CA PRO A 160 2.60 7.91 -11.91
C PRO A 160 1.84 7.81 -13.24
N PHE A 161 0.58 8.24 -13.25
CA PHE A 161 -0.27 8.25 -14.44
C PHE A 161 -0.18 9.55 -15.24
N ILE A 162 0.63 10.53 -14.80
CA ILE A 162 0.87 11.79 -15.50
C ILE A 162 2.32 11.80 -15.96
N LYS A 163 2.54 11.87 -17.27
CA LYS A 163 3.87 12.06 -17.85
C LYS A 163 3.95 13.46 -18.47
N ARG A 164 4.82 14.31 -17.94
CA ARG A 164 5.08 15.64 -18.50
C ARG A 164 6.14 15.53 -19.61
N LEU A 165 5.81 16.02 -20.77
CA LEU A 165 6.73 16.12 -21.91
C LEU A 165 7.54 17.41 -21.85
N PRO A 166 8.73 17.47 -22.49
CA PRO A 166 9.58 18.69 -22.51
C PRO A 166 8.89 19.93 -23.08
N CYS A 167 7.92 19.74 -23.98
CA CYS A 167 7.10 20.82 -24.56
C CYS A 167 6.02 21.38 -23.61
N GLY A 168 6.00 21.00 -22.33
CA GLY A 168 5.01 21.46 -21.36
C GLY A 168 3.66 20.76 -21.43
N VAL A 169 3.48 19.83 -22.36
CA VAL A 169 2.27 19.01 -22.49
C VAL A 169 2.30 17.86 -21.47
N SER A 170 1.20 17.65 -20.78
CA SER A 170 1.03 16.50 -19.90
C SER A 170 0.24 15.39 -20.59
N VAL A 171 0.71 14.15 -20.47
CA VAL A 171 0.06 12.98 -21.07
C VAL A 171 -0.48 12.07 -19.97
N ILE A 172 -1.74 11.67 -20.11
CA ILE A 172 -2.41 10.69 -19.24
C ILE A 172 -2.73 9.46 -20.05
N LEU A 173 -2.33 8.29 -19.54
CA LEU A 173 -2.76 7.01 -20.06
C LEU A 173 -4.08 6.61 -19.41
N GLY A 174 -5.09 6.35 -20.23
CA GLY A 174 -6.42 5.99 -19.75
C GLY A 174 -7.54 6.63 -20.55
N ASN A 175 -8.68 6.77 -19.93
CA ASN A 175 -9.77 7.58 -20.45
C ASN A 175 -10.12 8.69 -19.44
N LYS A 176 -10.95 9.67 -19.85
CA LYS A 176 -11.32 10.79 -18.98
C LYS A 176 -12.07 10.35 -17.72
N LYS A 177 -12.66 9.14 -17.71
CA LYS A 177 -13.37 8.55 -16.57
C LYS A 177 -12.50 7.68 -15.70
N SER A 178 -11.25 7.36 -16.12
CA SER A 178 -10.33 6.54 -15.32
C SER A 178 -10.04 7.23 -14.00
N ARG A 179 -10.13 6.46 -12.92
CA ARG A 179 -9.87 6.92 -11.54
C ARG A 179 -8.60 6.29 -11.01
N GLN A 180 -8.02 6.91 -10.03
CA GLN A 180 -6.89 6.39 -9.28
C GLN A 180 -7.13 6.72 -7.82
N PRO A 181 -7.30 5.72 -6.96
CA PRO A 181 -7.31 5.96 -5.52
C PRO A 181 -5.99 6.59 -5.10
N ILE A 182 -6.07 7.77 -4.50
CA ILE A 182 -4.92 8.54 -4.03
C ILE A 182 -5.12 8.93 -2.58
N VAL A 183 -4.01 9.10 -1.85
CA VAL A 183 -4.00 9.58 -0.47
C VAL A 183 -2.73 10.40 -0.23
N LYS A 184 -2.81 11.44 0.57
CA LYS A 184 -1.63 12.16 1.03
C LYS A 184 -0.90 11.35 2.10
N ARG A 185 0.42 11.44 2.15
CA ARG A 185 1.23 10.75 3.16
C ARG A 185 0.83 11.13 4.58
N GLU A 186 0.53 12.40 4.80
CA GLU A 186 0.11 12.94 6.10
C GLU A 186 -1.22 12.31 6.57
N ASP A 187 -2.16 12.11 5.64
CA ASP A 187 -3.44 11.44 5.94
C ASP A 187 -3.22 9.94 6.27
N VAL A 188 -2.24 9.30 5.61
CA VAL A 188 -1.82 7.92 5.96
C VAL A 188 -1.27 7.86 7.38
N HIS A 189 -0.41 8.81 7.77
CA HIS A 189 0.16 8.87 9.10
C HIS A 189 -0.91 9.09 10.18
N LEU A 190 -1.85 10.02 9.93
CA LEU A 190 -2.97 10.27 10.82
C LEU A 190 -3.85 9.02 10.98
N ALA A 191 -4.15 8.32 9.90
CA ALA A 191 -4.93 7.08 9.95
C ALA A 191 -4.20 5.99 10.73
N LEU A 192 -2.89 5.81 10.52
CA LEU A 192 -2.08 4.84 11.26
C LEU A 192 -2.03 5.16 12.75
N LEU A 193 -1.89 6.44 13.14
CA LEU A 193 -1.95 6.86 14.53
C LEU A 193 -3.28 6.45 15.16
N LYS A 194 -4.41 6.76 14.51
CA LYS A 194 -5.74 6.37 15.01
C LYS A 194 -5.95 4.86 15.08
N ILE A 195 -5.37 4.09 14.13
CA ILE A 195 -5.38 2.61 14.17
C ILE A 195 -4.58 2.10 15.38
N ILE A 196 -3.44 2.71 15.69
CA ILE A 196 -2.63 2.36 16.86
C ILE A 196 -3.44 2.60 18.13
N GLU A 197 -4.12 3.73 18.25
CA GLU A 197 -4.87 4.16 19.45
C GLU A 197 -6.21 3.45 19.63
N ALA A 198 -6.79 2.91 18.57
CA ALA A 198 -8.10 2.26 18.63
C ALA A 198 -8.08 0.99 19.48
N ASP A 199 -9.03 0.82 20.38
CA ASP A 199 -9.19 -0.39 21.19
C ASP A 199 -9.55 -1.62 20.34
N LYS A 200 -10.29 -1.40 19.26
CA LYS A 200 -10.71 -2.45 18.31
C LYS A 200 -10.71 -1.91 16.89
N ASN A 201 -10.04 -2.61 16.00
CA ASN A 201 -9.89 -2.24 14.61
C ASN A 201 -10.81 -3.01 13.65
N LEU A 202 -10.95 -2.48 12.43
CA LEU A 202 -11.35 -3.27 11.28
C LEU A 202 -10.19 -4.19 10.87
N PRO A 203 -10.46 -5.38 10.33
CA PRO A 203 -9.39 -6.26 9.84
C PRO A 203 -8.65 -5.68 8.63
N VAL A 204 -9.32 -4.79 7.89
CA VAL A 204 -8.78 -4.10 6.70
C VAL A 204 -9.19 -2.63 6.73
N TYR A 205 -8.26 -1.75 6.41
CA TYR A 205 -8.49 -0.32 6.20
C TYR A 205 -8.08 0.10 4.80
N HIS A 206 -8.93 0.84 4.12
CA HIS A 206 -8.65 1.49 2.86
C HIS A 206 -8.19 2.93 3.10
N LEU A 207 -6.97 3.27 2.71
CA LEU A 207 -6.45 4.63 2.88
C LEU A 207 -6.40 5.34 1.53
N PHE A 208 -7.47 6.03 1.17
CA PHE A 208 -7.53 6.90 -0.01
C PHE A 208 -8.77 7.80 0.03
N GLN A 209 -8.73 8.86 -0.76
CA GLN A 209 -9.84 9.80 -0.87
C GLN A 209 -11.07 9.13 -1.48
N ASN A 210 -12.23 9.33 -0.82
CA ASN A 210 -13.54 8.88 -1.29
C ASN A 210 -14.15 9.84 -2.34
N ASN A 211 -13.31 10.56 -3.06
CA ASN A 211 -13.78 11.45 -4.08
C ASN A 211 -13.70 10.79 -5.45
N ASP A 212 -14.67 11.11 -6.27
CA ASP A 212 -14.76 10.65 -7.65
C ASP A 212 -13.78 11.39 -8.60
N ILE A 213 -12.61 11.82 -8.09
CA ILE A 213 -11.64 12.52 -8.91
C ILE A 213 -11.08 11.58 -9.96
N THR A 214 -11.32 11.92 -11.23
CA THR A 214 -10.70 11.21 -12.35
C THR A 214 -9.23 11.60 -12.48
N LYS A 215 -8.43 10.73 -13.09
CA LYS A 215 -7.02 11.04 -13.42
C LYS A 215 -6.91 12.35 -14.20
N TYR A 216 -7.86 12.61 -15.09
CA TYR A 216 -7.89 13.85 -15.88
C TYR A 216 -8.13 15.08 -15.01
N ASN A 217 -9.13 15.06 -14.14
CA ASN A 217 -9.42 16.19 -13.25
C ASN A 217 -8.28 16.43 -12.27
N PHE A 218 -7.70 15.36 -11.72
CA PHE A 218 -6.52 15.45 -10.85
C PHE A 218 -5.34 16.14 -11.59
N ALA A 219 -5.03 15.71 -12.82
CA ALA A 219 -3.98 16.33 -13.59
C ALA A 219 -4.27 17.80 -13.91
N LYS A 220 -5.53 18.15 -14.24
CA LYS A 220 -5.93 19.54 -14.47
C LYS A 220 -5.70 20.43 -13.26
N GLN A 221 -5.91 19.89 -12.05
CA GLN A 221 -5.70 20.62 -10.80
C GLN A 221 -4.22 20.75 -10.41
N THR A 222 -3.39 19.74 -10.77
CA THR A 222 -2.02 19.63 -10.24
C THR A 222 -0.94 20.11 -11.21
N VAL A 223 -1.10 19.91 -12.52
CA VAL A 223 -0.03 20.23 -13.48
C VAL A 223 -0.35 21.39 -14.41
N GLY A 224 -1.63 21.73 -14.59
CA GLY A 224 -2.05 22.79 -15.52
C GLY A 224 -1.65 22.52 -16.98
N GLY A 225 -1.87 23.52 -17.86
CA GLY A 225 -1.47 23.42 -19.26
C GLY A 225 -2.28 22.45 -20.11
N LEU A 226 -1.73 22.08 -21.27
CA LEU A 226 -2.38 21.14 -22.19
C LEU A 226 -2.26 19.70 -21.68
N ILE A 227 -3.40 19.02 -21.55
CA ILE A 227 -3.46 17.64 -21.12
C ILE A 227 -4.00 16.76 -22.25
N LEU A 228 -3.17 15.86 -22.74
CA LEU A 228 -3.55 14.85 -23.70
C LEU A 228 -3.93 13.56 -22.99
N VAL A 229 -5.12 13.05 -23.28
CA VAL A 229 -5.55 11.73 -22.80
C VAL A 229 -5.39 10.76 -23.96
N LEU A 230 -4.53 9.79 -23.79
CA LEU A 230 -4.25 8.78 -24.81
C LEU A 230 -5.21 7.59 -24.61
N PRO A 231 -6.19 7.42 -25.49
CA PRO A 231 -7.20 6.38 -25.34
C PRO A 231 -6.64 4.97 -25.65
N LYS A 232 -7.31 3.97 -25.10
CA LYS A 232 -6.89 2.56 -25.13
C LYS A 232 -6.61 2.06 -26.57
N PHE A 233 -7.45 2.42 -27.53
CA PHE A 233 -7.32 1.91 -28.90
C PHE A 233 -5.99 2.28 -29.58
N ILE A 234 -5.36 3.42 -29.18
CA ILE A 234 -4.04 3.82 -29.69
C ILE A 234 -2.94 2.85 -29.23
N PHE A 235 -3.12 2.25 -28.04
CA PHE A 235 -2.12 1.38 -27.43
C PHE A 235 -2.47 -0.11 -27.45
N GLU A 236 -3.73 -0.49 -27.74
CA GLU A 236 -4.11 -1.90 -27.75
C GLU A 236 -3.53 -2.65 -28.95
N GLY A 237 -3.54 -2.05 -30.13
CA GLY A 237 -3.08 -2.71 -31.34
C GLY A 237 -1.61 -3.08 -31.30
N LEU A 238 -0.75 -2.09 -31.04
CA LEU A 238 0.70 -2.28 -31.04
C LEU A 238 1.19 -3.17 -29.88
N PRO A 239 0.82 -2.94 -28.62
CA PRO A 239 1.21 -3.83 -27.52
C PRO A 239 0.68 -5.27 -27.67
N ARG A 240 -0.55 -5.47 -28.18
CA ARG A 240 -1.07 -6.81 -28.48
C ARG A 240 -0.24 -7.52 -29.55
N LEU A 241 0.11 -6.78 -30.60
CA LEU A 241 0.97 -7.31 -31.66
C LEU A 241 2.36 -7.67 -31.11
N MET A 242 2.98 -6.76 -30.36
CA MET A 242 4.29 -6.99 -29.73
C MET A 242 4.25 -8.18 -28.76
N MET A 243 3.15 -8.37 -28.01
CA MET A 243 2.99 -9.52 -27.12
C MET A 243 2.86 -10.83 -27.93
N LYS A 244 2.06 -10.82 -29.02
CA LYS A 244 1.93 -11.99 -29.92
C LYS A 244 3.23 -12.35 -30.59
N MET A 245 4.08 -11.35 -30.89
CA MET A 245 5.40 -11.54 -31.49
C MET A 245 6.48 -11.90 -30.46
N GLY A 246 6.13 -12.05 -29.17
CA GLY A 246 7.11 -12.33 -28.11
C GLY A 246 8.00 -11.14 -27.74
N MET A 247 7.77 -9.97 -28.33
CA MET A 247 8.56 -8.74 -28.11
C MET A 247 8.14 -8.00 -26.83
N MET A 248 7.01 -8.35 -26.22
CA MET A 248 6.52 -7.75 -24.99
C MET A 248 6.11 -8.84 -23.99
N LYS A 249 6.59 -8.73 -22.76
CA LYS A 249 6.20 -9.63 -21.67
C LYS A 249 4.71 -9.42 -21.31
N LYS A 250 4.01 -10.50 -21.02
CA LYS A 250 2.59 -10.50 -20.61
C LYS A 250 2.31 -9.53 -19.43
N ALA A 251 3.24 -9.44 -18.50
CA ALA A 251 3.17 -8.50 -17.36
C ALA A 251 3.16 -7.03 -17.78
N LEU A 252 3.93 -6.67 -18.81
CA LEU A 252 3.93 -5.29 -19.30
C LEU A 252 2.62 -4.96 -19.99
N TYR A 253 2.06 -5.91 -20.76
CA TYR A 253 0.74 -5.75 -21.38
C TYR A 253 -0.36 -5.58 -20.32
N SER A 254 -0.36 -6.39 -19.27
CA SER A 254 -1.35 -6.28 -18.19
C SER A 254 -1.28 -4.93 -17.44
N ARG A 255 -0.08 -4.33 -17.33
CA ARG A 255 0.05 -2.96 -16.82
C ARG A 255 -0.68 -1.93 -17.69
N PHE A 256 -0.59 -2.06 -19.01
CA PHE A 256 -1.34 -1.18 -19.92
C PHE A 256 -2.85 -1.38 -19.76
N ASP A 257 -3.32 -2.62 -19.70
CA ASP A 257 -4.74 -2.92 -19.55
C ASP A 257 -5.31 -2.29 -18.27
N GLY A 258 -4.63 -2.40 -17.15
CA GLY A 258 -5.07 -1.80 -15.89
C GLY A 258 -4.99 -0.27 -15.83
N MET A 259 -4.21 0.38 -16.69
CA MET A 259 -4.26 1.85 -16.78
C MET A 259 -5.60 2.34 -17.32
N TYR A 260 -6.32 1.50 -18.05
CA TYR A 260 -7.61 1.82 -18.66
C TYR A 260 -8.80 1.25 -17.89
N ASN A 261 -8.60 0.18 -17.13
CA ASN A 261 -9.62 -0.34 -16.25
C ASN A 261 -9.63 0.47 -14.94
N TYR A 262 -10.79 0.62 -14.35
CA TYR A 262 -10.94 1.34 -13.09
C TYR A 262 -12.04 0.71 -12.24
N ASN A 263 -11.71 0.53 -10.97
CA ASN A 263 -12.69 0.25 -9.95
C ASN A 263 -13.17 1.57 -9.32
N VAL A 264 -14.42 1.63 -8.95
CA VAL A 264 -14.93 2.67 -8.05
C VAL A 264 -14.59 2.21 -6.64
N ALA A 265 -13.48 2.71 -6.12
CA ALA A 265 -12.99 2.34 -4.80
C ALA A 265 -13.63 3.22 -3.71
N SER A 266 -13.94 2.61 -2.58
CA SER A 266 -14.48 3.26 -1.39
C SER A 266 -13.59 3.03 -0.17
N SER A 267 -13.45 4.04 0.67
CA SER A 267 -12.86 4.01 2.00
C SER A 267 -13.86 4.46 3.07
N THR A 268 -15.14 4.36 2.78
CA THR A 268 -16.21 4.89 3.63
C THR A 268 -16.25 4.22 5.01
N MET A 269 -16.03 2.90 5.07
CA MET A 269 -15.95 2.18 6.35
C MET A 269 -14.74 2.65 7.17
N THR A 270 -13.60 2.83 6.53
CA THR A 270 -12.38 3.37 7.14
C THR A 270 -12.61 4.77 7.69
N GLU A 271 -13.12 5.69 6.87
CA GLU A 271 -13.38 7.08 7.29
C GLU A 271 -14.35 7.14 8.48
N SER A 272 -15.42 6.35 8.43
CA SER A 272 -16.38 6.26 9.52
C SER A 272 -15.74 5.70 10.80
N LYS A 273 -14.99 4.59 10.70
CA LYS A 273 -14.38 3.92 11.86
C LYS A 273 -13.33 4.78 12.55
N LEU A 274 -12.51 5.48 11.77
CA LEU A 274 -11.42 6.32 12.30
C LEU A 274 -11.85 7.77 12.59
N ASN A 275 -13.08 8.13 12.24
CA ASN A 275 -13.59 9.51 12.31
C ASN A 275 -12.64 10.51 11.62
N ILE A 276 -12.28 10.21 10.38
CA ILE A 276 -11.42 11.05 9.53
C ILE A 276 -12.04 11.21 8.14
N LYS A 277 -11.55 12.21 7.41
CA LYS A 277 -11.78 12.33 5.96
C LYS A 277 -10.44 12.50 5.26
N PHE A 278 -10.17 11.66 4.29
CA PHE A 278 -9.00 11.79 3.42
C PHE A 278 -9.18 13.00 2.49
N LYS A 279 -8.15 13.87 2.39
CA LYS A 279 -8.19 15.15 1.65
C LYS A 279 -7.25 15.14 0.45
#